data_5b1152e6b6056155f45611fccabdbb20
#
_entry.id   5b1152e6b6056155f45611fccabdbb20
#
_cell.length_a   1.000
_cell.length_b   1.000
_cell.length_c   1.000
_cell.angle_alpha   90.00
_cell.angle_beta   90.00
_cell.angle_gamma   90.00
#
_symmetry.space_group_name_H-M   'P 1'
#
loop_
_entity.id
_entity.type
_entity.pdbx_description
1 polymer ?
#
loop_
_entity_poly.entity_id
_entity_poly.type
_entity_poly.pdbx_seq_one_letter_code
_entity_poly.pdbx_strand_id
1 'polypeptide(L)'
;MENELEMIQTLSEYQNFGLVPFPCSPFSTKIHDSVEGRLLFHKASQGIQMNEKEIIEWFGEKKLDNCGLITGEKGNLSVIEFDNQEILSNLYKKIKNDENISNIIFKNFLENLDHSTTMILTPDKKLQFWFRYSKNLPAYENDYDEIDLLKGITIYSNGYIVAPPSFIREKNNFGQYELLLGKKPSLFP
;
A
#
# COMPACT_ATOMS: atom_id res chain seq x y z
N MET A 1 -0.50 22.45 -11.75
CA MET A 1 -0.31 21.83 -13.09
C MET A 1 0.67 20.65 -13.04
N GLU A 2 1.92 20.80 -12.56
CA GLU A 2 2.85 19.65 -12.49
C GLU A 2 2.33 18.52 -11.60
N ASN A 3 1.89 18.80 -10.39
CA ASN A 3 1.37 17.78 -9.44
C ASN A 3 0.08 17.09 -9.94
N GLU A 4 -0.79 17.79 -10.66
CA GLU A 4 -2.03 17.20 -11.22
C GLU A 4 -1.71 16.19 -12.32
N LEU A 5 -0.76 16.53 -13.19
CA LEU A 5 -0.31 15.65 -14.27
C LEU A 5 0.40 14.41 -13.70
N GLU A 6 1.22 14.60 -12.69
CA GLU A 6 1.91 13.52 -11.99
C GLU A 6 0.91 12.54 -11.35
N MET A 7 -0.12 13.04 -10.67
CA MET A 7 -1.15 12.19 -10.06
C MET A 7 -1.89 11.38 -11.12
N ILE A 8 -2.39 12.01 -12.18
CA ILE A 8 -3.11 11.32 -13.27
C ILE A 8 -2.23 10.25 -13.92
N GLN A 9 -0.96 10.56 -14.17
CA GLN A 9 -0.01 9.62 -14.75
C GLN A 9 0.24 8.44 -13.81
N THR A 10 0.45 8.70 -12.52
CA THR A 10 0.65 7.65 -11.50
C THR A 10 -0.56 6.73 -11.39
N LEU A 11 -1.78 7.28 -11.39
CA LEU A 11 -3.00 6.48 -11.35
C LEU A 11 -3.14 5.58 -12.59
N SER A 12 -2.79 6.10 -13.76
CA SER A 12 -2.78 5.33 -15.00
C SER A 12 -1.74 4.19 -14.94
N GLU A 13 -0.56 4.44 -14.36
CA GLU A 13 0.45 3.41 -14.13
C GLU A 13 -0.07 2.33 -13.16
N TYR A 14 -0.71 2.71 -12.05
CA TYR A 14 -1.33 1.76 -11.12
C TYR A 14 -2.35 0.86 -11.81
N GLN A 15 -3.23 1.44 -12.63
CA GLN A 15 -4.21 0.66 -13.39
C GLN A 15 -3.55 -0.27 -14.40
N ASN A 16 -2.49 0.16 -15.08
CA ASN A 16 -1.72 -0.69 -15.99
C ASN A 16 -1.04 -1.87 -15.28
N PHE A 17 -0.76 -1.74 -13.98
CA PHE A 17 -0.26 -2.83 -13.14
C PHE A 17 -1.38 -3.74 -12.61
N GLY A 18 -2.63 -3.43 -12.92
CA GLY A 18 -3.81 -4.15 -12.45
C GLY A 18 -4.21 -3.78 -11.01
N LEU A 19 -3.71 -2.67 -10.49
CA LEU A 19 -4.12 -2.12 -9.20
C LEU A 19 -5.40 -1.31 -9.35
N VAL A 20 -6.15 -1.15 -8.26
CA VAL A 20 -7.47 -0.50 -8.28
C VAL A 20 -7.45 0.76 -7.41
N PRO A 21 -7.16 1.94 -8.01
CA PRO A 21 -7.15 3.21 -7.31
C PRO A 21 -8.57 3.75 -7.06
N PHE A 22 -8.69 4.59 -6.01
CA PHE A 22 -9.90 5.35 -5.70
C PHE A 22 -9.53 6.69 -5.00
N PRO A 23 -10.42 7.70 -4.99
CA PRO A 23 -10.14 8.97 -4.34
C PRO A 23 -10.23 8.89 -2.82
N CYS A 24 -9.24 9.45 -2.13
CA CYS A 24 -9.24 9.68 -0.70
C CYS A 24 -9.61 11.13 -0.36
N SER A 25 -9.99 11.38 0.89
CA SER A 25 -10.21 12.75 1.38
C SER A 25 -8.91 13.54 1.35
N PRO A 26 -8.94 14.84 0.99
CA PRO A 26 -7.75 15.67 0.96
C PRO A 26 -7.01 15.63 2.30
N PHE A 27 -5.69 15.49 2.23
CA PHE A 27 -4.78 15.48 3.38
C PHE A 27 -5.07 14.40 4.45
N SER A 28 -5.82 13.35 4.10
CA SER A 28 -6.24 12.31 5.04
C SER A 28 -6.08 10.91 4.46
N THR A 29 -5.98 9.94 5.36
CA THR A 29 -5.98 8.52 5.02
C THR A 29 -7.38 7.96 4.75
N LYS A 30 -8.43 8.76 4.95
CA LYS A 30 -9.82 8.32 4.87
C LYS A 30 -10.33 8.30 3.44
N ILE A 31 -11.30 7.43 3.20
CA ILE A 31 -12.11 7.43 1.97
C ILE A 31 -12.77 8.80 1.81
N HIS A 32 -12.88 9.29 0.57
CA HIS A 32 -13.53 10.55 0.29
C HIS A 32 -14.98 10.55 0.77
N ASP A 33 -15.39 11.56 1.53
CA ASP A 33 -16.64 11.59 2.29
C ASP A 33 -17.89 11.99 1.47
N SER A 34 -17.73 12.50 0.24
CA SER A 34 -18.86 12.76 -0.65
C SER A 34 -19.57 11.46 -1.07
N VAL A 35 -20.82 11.58 -1.51
CA VAL A 35 -21.60 10.44 -2.01
C VAL A 35 -20.90 9.79 -3.20
N GLU A 36 -20.42 10.60 -4.15
CA GLU A 36 -19.72 10.16 -5.35
C GLU A 36 -18.39 9.47 -4.99
N GLY A 37 -17.63 10.01 -4.03
CA GLY A 37 -16.39 9.42 -3.55
C GLY A 37 -16.61 8.05 -2.92
N ARG A 38 -17.65 7.91 -2.09
CA ARG A 38 -18.04 6.60 -1.53
C ARG A 38 -18.51 5.60 -2.59
N LEU A 39 -19.19 6.08 -3.65
CA LEU A 39 -19.56 5.21 -4.78
C LEU A 39 -18.34 4.73 -5.55
N LEU A 40 -17.34 5.58 -5.79
CA LEU A 40 -16.09 5.18 -6.43
C LEU A 40 -15.31 4.17 -5.56
N PHE A 41 -15.24 4.40 -4.25
CA PHE A 41 -14.67 3.40 -3.34
C PHE A 41 -15.42 2.08 -3.38
N HIS A 42 -16.76 2.11 -3.40
CA HIS A 42 -17.56 0.88 -3.51
C HIS A 42 -17.30 0.14 -4.84
N LYS A 43 -17.21 0.84 -5.97
CA LYS A 43 -16.78 0.25 -7.25
C LYS A 43 -15.40 -0.38 -7.14
N ALA A 44 -14.43 0.37 -6.58
CA ALA A 44 -13.07 -0.09 -6.39
C ALA A 44 -13.00 -1.36 -5.51
N SER A 45 -13.78 -1.41 -4.42
CA SER A 45 -13.85 -2.59 -3.54
C SER A 45 -14.40 -3.86 -4.23
N GLN A 46 -15.08 -3.71 -5.38
CA GLN A 46 -15.47 -4.80 -6.26
C GLN A 46 -14.42 -5.14 -7.34
N GLY A 47 -13.27 -4.47 -7.34
CA GLY A 47 -12.23 -4.63 -8.34
C GLY A 47 -12.48 -3.84 -9.64
N ILE A 48 -13.42 -2.88 -9.62
CA ILE A 48 -13.77 -2.08 -10.79
C ILE A 48 -12.92 -0.81 -10.79
N GLN A 49 -12.07 -0.68 -11.78
CA GLN A 49 -11.20 0.49 -11.96
C GLN A 49 -12.01 1.74 -12.35
N MET A 50 -11.50 2.91 -11.98
CA MET A 50 -11.96 4.18 -12.50
C MET A 50 -11.69 4.25 -14.00
N ASN A 51 -12.62 4.80 -14.77
CA ASN A 51 -12.37 5.10 -16.17
C ASN A 51 -11.61 6.45 -16.30
N GLU A 52 -11.07 6.71 -17.50
CA GLU A 52 -10.28 7.91 -17.76
C GLU A 52 -11.02 9.21 -17.41
N LYS A 53 -12.32 9.28 -17.73
CA LYS A 53 -13.15 10.45 -17.41
C LYS A 53 -13.26 10.68 -15.89
N GLU A 54 -13.48 9.62 -15.12
CA GLU A 54 -13.52 9.68 -13.65
C GLU A 54 -12.16 10.12 -13.08
N ILE A 55 -11.04 9.64 -13.63
CA ILE A 55 -9.70 10.07 -13.20
C ILE A 55 -9.49 11.57 -13.47
N ILE A 56 -9.79 12.02 -14.69
CA ILE A 56 -9.63 13.44 -15.06
C ILE A 56 -10.54 14.33 -14.19
N GLU A 57 -11.80 13.96 -14.00
CA GLU A 57 -12.74 14.72 -13.18
C GLU A 57 -12.24 14.87 -11.73
N TRP A 58 -11.80 13.75 -11.12
CA TRP A 58 -11.45 13.74 -9.70
C TRP A 58 -10.07 14.33 -9.41
N PHE A 59 -9.07 13.98 -10.19
CA PHE A 59 -7.69 14.35 -9.91
C PHE A 59 -7.18 15.52 -10.79
N GLY A 60 -7.82 15.77 -11.90
CA GLY A 60 -7.57 16.94 -12.74
C GLY A 60 -8.45 18.13 -12.39
N GLU A 61 -9.77 18.00 -12.56
CA GLU A 61 -10.71 19.13 -12.39
C GLU A 61 -10.97 19.48 -10.92
N LYS A 62 -11.27 18.46 -10.07
CA LYS A 62 -11.48 18.64 -8.62
C LYS A 62 -10.18 18.78 -7.85
N LYS A 63 -9.03 18.56 -8.49
CA LYS A 63 -7.68 18.72 -7.94
C LYS A 63 -7.43 17.93 -6.66
N LEU A 64 -7.95 16.70 -6.59
CA LEU A 64 -7.62 15.81 -5.49
C LEU A 64 -6.16 15.37 -5.62
N ASP A 65 -5.48 15.39 -4.51
CA ASP A 65 -4.06 15.05 -4.36
C ASP A 65 -3.83 13.76 -3.55
N ASN A 66 -4.92 13.08 -3.14
CA ASN A 66 -4.83 11.85 -2.37
C ASN A 66 -5.60 10.70 -3.02
N CYS A 67 -4.92 9.58 -3.18
CA CYS A 67 -5.49 8.34 -3.69
C CYS A 67 -5.23 7.16 -2.75
N GLY A 68 -6.17 6.24 -2.70
CA GLY A 68 -6.02 4.93 -2.10
C GLY A 68 -5.95 3.84 -3.15
N LEU A 69 -5.43 2.68 -2.75
CA LEU A 69 -5.44 1.44 -3.53
C LEU A 69 -6.15 0.35 -2.74
N ILE A 70 -7.03 -0.37 -3.39
CA ILE A 70 -7.66 -1.56 -2.78
C ILE A 70 -6.61 -2.65 -2.59
N THR A 71 -6.59 -3.28 -1.42
CA THR A 71 -5.77 -4.46 -1.15
C THR A 71 -6.60 -5.74 -1.22
N GLY A 72 -5.93 -6.88 -1.32
CA GLY A 72 -6.55 -8.18 -1.47
C GLY A 72 -6.81 -8.57 -2.92
N GLU A 73 -7.56 -9.64 -3.11
CA GLU A 73 -7.82 -10.24 -4.42
C GLU A 73 -8.41 -9.23 -5.42
N LYS A 74 -9.36 -8.42 -4.98
CA LYS A 74 -10.04 -7.43 -5.84
C LYS A 74 -9.13 -6.28 -6.28
N GLY A 75 -8.18 -5.89 -5.44
CA GLY A 75 -7.19 -4.86 -5.74
C GLY A 75 -5.91 -5.39 -6.36
N ASN A 76 -5.75 -6.72 -6.46
CA ASN A 76 -4.53 -7.40 -6.90
C ASN A 76 -3.27 -6.92 -6.14
N LEU A 77 -3.41 -6.61 -4.84
CA LEU A 77 -2.36 -6.02 -4.03
C LEU A 77 -2.33 -6.63 -2.63
N SER A 78 -1.16 -7.08 -2.21
CA SER A 78 -0.84 -7.38 -0.81
C SER A 78 0.30 -6.47 -0.38
N VAL A 79 0.22 -5.93 0.84
CA VAL A 79 1.24 -5.02 1.37
C VAL A 79 1.72 -5.55 2.71
N ILE A 80 3.04 -5.61 2.88
CA ILE A 80 3.67 -5.85 4.19
C ILE A 80 4.23 -4.52 4.66
N GLU A 81 3.76 -4.05 5.80
CA GLU A 81 4.20 -2.81 6.43
C GLU A 81 4.99 -3.10 7.69
N PHE A 82 6.13 -2.46 7.84
CA PHE A 82 6.97 -2.46 9.04
C PHE A 82 6.88 -1.09 9.71
N ASP A 83 6.60 -1.04 11.00
CA ASP A 83 6.48 0.21 11.76
C ASP A 83 7.75 1.08 11.70
N ASN A 84 8.91 0.45 11.48
CA ASN A 84 10.18 1.15 11.25
C ASN A 84 11.24 0.20 10.66
N GLN A 85 12.35 0.77 10.24
CA GLN A 85 13.48 0.02 9.66
C GLN A 85 14.16 -0.92 10.65
N GLU A 86 14.11 -0.62 11.94
CA GLU A 86 14.73 -1.44 12.99
C GLU A 86 14.01 -2.80 13.10
N ILE A 87 12.67 -2.81 13.03
CA ILE A 87 11.87 -4.05 13.05
C ILE A 87 12.25 -4.95 11.87
N LEU A 88 12.34 -4.39 10.65
CA LEU A 88 12.80 -5.14 9.48
C LEU A 88 14.21 -5.72 9.69
N SER A 89 15.14 -4.92 10.21
CA SER A 89 16.51 -5.35 10.48
C SER A 89 16.59 -6.44 11.55
N ASN A 90 15.76 -6.34 12.59
CA ASN A 90 15.69 -7.34 13.66
C ASN A 90 15.06 -8.65 13.18
N LEU A 91 14.01 -8.57 12.36
CA LEU A 91 13.42 -9.75 11.71
C LEU A 91 14.46 -10.46 10.85
N TYR A 92 15.20 -9.72 10.02
CA TYR A 92 16.28 -10.27 9.20
C TYR A 92 17.35 -11.01 10.03
N LYS A 93 17.80 -10.39 11.13
CA LYS A 93 18.79 -11.03 12.04
C LYS A 93 18.25 -12.29 12.71
N LYS A 94 16.99 -12.26 13.20
CA LYS A 94 16.35 -13.41 13.82
C LYS A 94 16.26 -14.58 12.84
N ILE A 95 15.76 -14.34 11.63
CA ILE A 95 15.59 -15.39 10.61
C ILE A 95 16.94 -15.97 10.17
N LYS A 96 17.97 -15.13 10.04
CA LYS A 96 19.30 -15.59 9.65
C LYS A 96 19.97 -16.49 10.71
N ASN A 97 19.66 -16.27 11.99
CA ASN A 97 20.31 -16.97 13.11
C ASN A 97 19.50 -18.16 13.64
N ASP A 98 18.24 -18.34 13.22
CA ASP A 98 17.37 -19.39 13.75
C ASP A 98 16.93 -20.34 12.63
N GLU A 99 17.55 -21.51 12.59
CA GLU A 99 17.22 -22.58 11.63
C GLU A 99 15.82 -23.18 11.86
N ASN A 100 15.21 -22.93 13.03
CA ASN A 100 13.90 -23.47 13.42
C ASN A 100 12.73 -22.53 13.17
N ILE A 101 12.93 -21.38 12.49
CA ILE A 101 11.81 -20.51 12.17
C ILE A 101 10.86 -21.22 11.22
N SER A 102 9.77 -21.69 11.80
CA SER A 102 8.66 -22.36 11.09
C SER A 102 7.86 -21.42 10.18
N ASN A 103 8.14 -20.11 10.18
CA ASN A 103 7.46 -19.17 9.31
C ASN A 103 8.17 -19.03 7.96
N ILE A 104 7.99 -20.06 7.14
CA ILE A 104 8.48 -20.16 5.75
C ILE A 104 8.16 -18.88 4.93
N ILE A 105 7.03 -18.23 5.21
CA ILE A 105 6.58 -17.03 4.49
C ILE A 105 7.59 -15.89 4.65
N PHE A 106 7.96 -15.55 5.88
CA PHE A 106 8.90 -14.47 6.14
C PHE A 106 10.35 -14.83 5.78
N LYS A 107 10.71 -16.12 5.88
CA LYS A 107 12.02 -16.57 5.39
C LYS A 107 12.14 -16.37 3.89
N ASN A 108 11.17 -16.86 3.12
CA ASN A 108 11.13 -16.67 1.67
C ASN A 108 11.07 -15.19 1.29
N PHE A 109 10.27 -14.38 2.02
CA PHE A 109 10.21 -12.94 1.81
C PHE A 109 11.58 -12.29 1.97
N LEU A 110 12.31 -12.56 3.06
CA LEU A 110 13.61 -11.94 3.31
C LEU A 110 14.74 -12.47 2.42
N GLU A 111 14.72 -13.75 2.08
CA GLU A 111 15.69 -14.35 1.16
C GLU A 111 15.52 -13.82 -0.27
N ASN A 112 14.29 -13.45 -0.65
CA ASN A 112 13.94 -12.91 -1.96
C ASN A 112 13.56 -11.42 -1.90
N LEU A 113 13.91 -10.72 -0.82
CA LEU A 113 13.80 -9.26 -0.73
C LEU A 113 14.85 -8.62 -1.66
N ASP A 114 14.94 -9.17 -2.84
CA ASP A 114 15.77 -8.68 -3.91
C ASP A 114 15.02 -7.48 -4.50
N HIS A 115 15.38 -6.30 -4.13
CA HIS A 115 15.13 -4.96 -4.66
C HIS A 115 14.17 -4.79 -5.86
N SER A 116 13.38 -5.82 -6.18
CA SER A 116 12.53 -5.89 -7.36
C SER A 116 11.07 -5.48 -7.13
N THR A 117 10.62 -5.39 -5.85
CA THR A 117 9.25 -4.97 -5.56
C THR A 117 9.15 -3.47 -5.26
N THR A 118 7.93 -2.96 -5.26
CA THR A 118 7.64 -1.57 -4.88
C THR A 118 7.86 -1.39 -3.38
N MET A 119 8.65 -0.41 -3.01
CA MET A 119 8.90 -0.02 -1.61
C MET A 119 8.50 1.43 -1.39
N ILE A 120 7.66 1.67 -0.39
CA ILE A 120 7.11 2.98 -0.05
C ILE A 120 7.54 3.36 1.37
N LEU A 121 7.90 4.62 1.55
CA LEU A 121 8.02 5.26 2.85
C LEU A 121 6.74 6.05 3.12
N THR A 122 6.08 5.74 4.22
CA THR A 122 4.88 6.45 4.67
C THR A 122 5.26 7.76 5.40
N PRO A 123 4.34 8.73 5.53
CA PRO A 123 4.61 9.98 6.25
C PRO A 123 5.05 9.76 7.71
N ASP A 124 4.55 8.73 8.39
CA ASP A 124 4.91 8.33 9.76
C ASP A 124 6.15 7.41 9.83
N LYS A 125 6.90 7.34 8.71
CA LYS A 125 8.20 6.63 8.59
C LYS A 125 8.12 5.11 8.67
N LYS A 126 7.00 4.54 8.37
CA LYS A 126 6.84 3.10 8.15
C LYS A 126 7.32 2.71 6.75
N LEU A 127 7.71 1.45 6.60
CA LEU A 127 8.14 0.89 5.33
C LEU A 127 7.10 -0.09 4.82
N GLN A 128 6.58 0.15 3.62
CA GLN A 128 5.65 -0.75 2.93
C GLN A 128 6.36 -1.44 1.77
N PHE A 129 6.15 -2.75 1.66
CA PHE A 129 6.55 -3.58 0.53
C PHE A 129 5.29 -4.08 -0.18
N TRP A 130 5.16 -3.74 -1.45
CA TRP A 130 3.98 -4.02 -2.25
C TRP A 130 4.22 -5.22 -3.15
N PHE A 131 3.33 -6.19 -3.08
CA PHE A 131 3.33 -7.40 -3.89
C PHE A 131 1.99 -7.54 -4.61
N ARG A 132 1.98 -8.24 -5.74
CA ARG A 132 0.73 -8.72 -6.30
C ARG A 132 0.04 -9.61 -5.27
N TYR A 133 -1.28 -9.54 -5.26
CA TYR A 133 -2.06 -10.33 -4.31
C TYR A 133 -1.60 -11.79 -4.27
N SER A 134 -1.41 -12.29 -3.07
CA SER A 134 -1.11 -13.68 -2.80
C SER A 134 -2.00 -14.18 -1.66
N LYS A 135 -2.73 -15.26 -1.90
CA LYS A 135 -3.50 -15.94 -0.85
C LYS A 135 -2.63 -16.52 0.28
N ASN A 136 -1.33 -16.62 0.04
CA ASN A 136 -0.36 -17.06 1.05
C ASN A 136 0.01 -15.94 2.03
N LEU A 137 -0.40 -14.69 1.75
CA LEU A 137 -0.28 -13.55 2.66
C LEU A 137 -1.66 -13.22 3.22
N PRO A 138 -2.12 -13.87 4.30
CA PRO A 138 -3.38 -13.52 4.95
C PRO A 138 -3.28 -12.10 5.53
N ALA A 139 -4.43 -11.42 5.63
CA ALA A 139 -4.50 -10.15 6.35
C ALA A 139 -4.08 -10.37 7.81
N TYR A 140 -3.21 -9.50 8.29
CA TYR A 140 -2.70 -9.54 9.65
C TYR A 140 -2.63 -8.11 10.18
N GLU A 141 -3.34 -7.87 11.27
CA GLU A 141 -3.27 -6.61 12.02
C GLU A 141 -2.59 -6.89 13.37
N ASN A 142 -1.76 -5.97 13.80
CA ASN A 142 -0.79 -6.10 14.90
C ASN A 142 -1.42 -6.16 16.32
N ASP A 143 -2.72 -6.41 16.45
CA ASP A 143 -3.41 -6.44 17.75
C ASP A 143 -3.28 -7.77 18.52
N TYR A 144 -2.51 -8.73 18.00
CA TYR A 144 -2.34 -10.02 18.65
C TYR A 144 -0.97 -10.15 19.30
N ASP A 145 -0.93 -10.03 20.62
CA ASP A 145 0.24 -10.20 21.51
C ASP A 145 0.90 -11.58 21.47
N GLU A 146 0.44 -12.52 20.64
CA GLU A 146 0.83 -13.93 20.74
C GLU A 146 2.06 -14.33 19.93
N ILE A 147 2.51 -13.50 18.98
CA ILE A 147 3.72 -13.82 18.20
C ILE A 147 4.71 -12.65 18.24
N ASP A 148 5.63 -12.69 19.16
CA ASP A 148 6.73 -11.73 19.34
C ASP A 148 7.50 -11.41 18.04
N LEU A 149 7.46 -12.33 17.08
CA LEU A 149 8.14 -12.19 15.79
C LEU A 149 7.47 -11.18 14.86
N LEU A 150 6.16 -10.98 14.98
CA LEU A 150 5.35 -10.14 14.09
C LEU A 150 4.98 -8.79 14.69
N LYS A 151 5.48 -8.48 15.88
CA LYS A 151 5.26 -7.17 16.52
C LYS A 151 5.82 -6.05 15.66
N GLY A 152 4.97 -5.08 15.33
CA GLY A 152 5.33 -3.95 14.45
C GLY A 152 5.31 -4.30 12.96
N ILE A 153 4.63 -5.40 12.58
CA ILE A 153 4.39 -5.79 11.19
C ILE A 153 2.89 -5.85 10.95
N THR A 154 2.43 -5.23 9.87
CA THR A 154 1.03 -5.30 9.42
C THR A 154 0.99 -5.85 7.99
N ILE A 155 0.05 -6.74 7.71
CA ILE A 155 -0.18 -7.27 6.36
C ILE A 155 -1.57 -6.83 5.88
N TYR A 156 -1.60 -6.00 4.85
CA TYR A 156 -2.83 -5.58 4.19
C TYR A 156 -3.09 -6.49 2.99
N SER A 157 -4.04 -7.40 3.13
CA SER A 157 -4.55 -8.25 2.06
C SER A 157 -6.07 -8.25 1.98
N ASN A 158 -6.72 -7.32 2.70
CA ASN A 158 -8.15 -7.04 2.65
C ASN A 158 -8.37 -5.60 3.15
N GLY A 159 -8.97 -4.73 2.34
CA GLY A 159 -9.19 -3.33 2.68
C GLY A 159 -8.53 -2.37 1.69
N TYR A 160 -7.81 -1.38 2.19
CA TYR A 160 -7.09 -0.41 1.34
C TYR A 160 -5.88 0.19 2.05
N ILE A 161 -5.02 0.80 1.26
CA ILE A 161 -3.92 1.65 1.72
C ILE A 161 -4.00 3.00 1.00
N VAL A 162 -3.34 4.03 1.55
CA VAL A 162 -3.05 5.27 0.83
C VAL A 162 -1.75 5.10 0.05
N ALA A 163 -1.70 5.68 -1.15
CA ALA A 163 -0.61 5.46 -2.10
C ALA A 163 0.08 6.77 -2.52
N PRO A 164 1.37 6.74 -2.91
CA PRO A 164 2.01 7.88 -3.54
C PRO A 164 1.22 8.39 -4.77
N PRO A 165 1.28 9.68 -5.07
CA PRO A 165 2.02 10.75 -4.41
C PRO A 165 1.22 11.47 -3.32
N SER A 166 0.29 10.80 -2.66
CA SER A 166 -0.60 11.38 -1.63
C SER A 166 0.15 12.10 -0.52
N PHE A 167 -0.44 13.19 -0.05
CA PHE A 167 0.08 14.00 1.04
C PHE A 167 -0.90 14.01 2.22
N ILE A 168 -0.43 13.69 3.43
CA ILE A 168 -1.25 13.64 4.65
C ILE A 168 -0.94 14.84 5.55
N ARG A 169 -2.00 15.38 6.17
CA ARG A 169 -1.92 16.44 7.18
C ARG A 169 -2.85 16.11 8.34
N GLU A 170 -2.52 15.08 9.08
CA GLU A 170 -3.22 14.69 10.29
C GLU A 170 -2.34 14.99 11.53
N LYS A 171 -2.93 15.06 12.73
CA LYS A 171 -2.27 15.54 13.94
C LYS A 171 -0.89 14.89 14.22
N ASN A 172 -0.76 13.60 13.95
CA ASN A 172 0.47 12.83 14.22
C ASN A 172 1.07 12.22 12.93
N ASN A 173 0.53 12.57 11.76
CA ASN A 173 0.95 12.02 10.48
C ASN A 173 0.99 13.16 9.45
N PHE A 174 2.18 13.65 9.16
CA PHE A 174 2.37 14.78 8.26
C PHE A 174 3.48 14.48 7.27
N GLY A 175 3.16 14.55 5.99
CA GLY A 175 4.13 14.35 4.91
C GLY A 175 3.54 13.64 3.71
N GLN A 176 4.41 13.32 2.77
CA GLN A 176 4.07 12.64 1.54
C GLN A 176 4.39 11.15 1.65
N TYR A 177 3.60 10.32 0.98
CA TYR A 177 3.97 8.95 0.67
C TYR A 177 5.04 8.96 -0.41
N GLU A 178 6.19 8.37 -0.16
CA GLU A 178 7.36 8.43 -1.03
C GLU A 178 7.64 7.06 -1.65
N LEU A 179 7.76 7.01 -2.98
CA LEU A 179 8.24 5.83 -3.68
C LEU A 179 9.77 5.74 -3.52
N LEU A 180 10.26 4.77 -2.75
CA LEU A 180 11.69 4.56 -2.54
C LEU A 180 12.31 3.66 -3.60
N LEU A 181 11.60 2.60 -3.99
CA LEU A 181 12.11 1.60 -4.93
C LEU A 181 10.97 0.96 -5.72
N GLY A 182 11.27 0.61 -6.98
CA GLY A 182 10.35 -0.13 -7.85
C GLY A 182 9.10 0.68 -8.21
N LYS A 183 8.55 0.45 -9.38
CA LYS A 183 7.28 1.06 -9.78
C LYS A 183 6.13 0.06 -9.83
N LYS A 184 6.46 -1.22 -9.91
CA LYS A 184 5.50 -2.29 -10.13
C LYS A 184 5.60 -3.35 -9.03
N PRO A 185 4.49 -3.69 -8.34
CA PRO A 185 4.48 -4.79 -7.40
C PRO A 185 4.91 -6.11 -8.07
N SER A 186 5.87 -6.80 -7.47
CA SER A 186 6.31 -8.12 -7.92
C SER A 186 5.36 -9.22 -7.42
N LEU A 187 5.54 -10.44 -7.90
CA LEU A 187 4.93 -11.60 -7.26
C LEU A 187 5.54 -11.77 -5.87
N PHE A 188 4.71 -12.19 -4.91
CA PHE A 188 5.23 -12.60 -3.61
C PHE A 188 6.00 -13.91 -3.77
N PRO A 189 7.22 -14.02 -3.21
CA PRO A 189 8.08 -15.20 -3.34
C PRO A 189 7.48 -16.50 -2.80
#